data_5ab328faee46f244fd931d82d8ccd26b
#
_entry.id   5ab328faee46f244fd931d82d8ccd26b
#
_cell.length_a   1.000
_cell.length_b   1.000
_cell.length_c   1.000
_cell.angle_alpha   90.00
_cell.angle_beta   90.00
_cell.angle_gamma   90.00
#
_symmetry.space_group_name_H-M   'P 1'
#
loop_
_entity.id
_entity.type
_entity.pdbx_description
1 polymer ?
#
loop_
_entity_poly.entity_id
_entity_poly.type
_entity_poly.pdbx_seq_one_letter_code
_entity_poly.pdbx_strand_id
1 'polypeptide(L)'
;EKLLLKTILKKELAKVGPLQEKELPSLFFTEHHHSHAASAFYPSPFQKAAVLCLDGVGEWATSSVWLGEGNKLVPQWQMNFPHSLGLLYSAFTYYAGFKVNSGEYKLMGLAPYGELKYVDLIFDNLLDLKADGTFRLDMSYFNFATGLTMTNSKFDRLFGGSRRKAESEITQKEMDLARSIQKVTEEIILKMVTTIHKE
;
A
#
# COMPACT_ATOMS: atom_id res chain seq x y z
N GLU A 1 6.05 -9.10 -21.06
CA GLU A 1 7.14 -8.15 -20.76
C GLU A 1 8.02 -8.65 -19.59
N LYS A 2 7.46 -9.07 -18.44
CA LYS A 2 8.26 -9.50 -17.26
C LYS A 2 9.22 -10.66 -17.57
N LEU A 3 8.85 -11.61 -18.43
CA LEU A 3 9.72 -12.73 -18.82
C LEU A 3 10.96 -12.29 -19.60
N LEU A 4 10.90 -11.15 -20.29
CA LEU A 4 12.00 -10.61 -21.09
C LEU A 4 12.70 -9.42 -20.42
N LEU A 5 12.32 -9.07 -19.19
CA LEU A 5 12.78 -7.85 -18.51
C LEU A 5 14.31 -7.75 -18.47
N LYS A 6 14.99 -8.85 -18.14
CA LYS A 6 16.46 -8.89 -18.08
C LYS A 6 17.11 -8.55 -19.43
N THR A 7 16.56 -9.09 -20.52
CA THR A 7 17.04 -8.82 -21.88
C THR A 7 16.76 -7.38 -22.30
N ILE A 8 15.57 -6.87 -22.00
CA ILE A 8 15.18 -5.49 -22.28
C ILE A 8 16.08 -4.52 -21.53
N LEU A 9 16.29 -4.75 -20.22
CA LEU A 9 17.16 -3.91 -19.41
C LEU A 9 18.61 -3.88 -19.92
N LYS A 10 19.19 -5.03 -20.32
CA LYS A 10 20.52 -5.06 -20.90
C LYS A 10 20.61 -4.25 -22.19
N LYS A 11 19.60 -4.37 -23.08
CA LYS A 11 19.54 -3.58 -24.32
C LYS A 11 19.45 -2.08 -24.05
N GLU A 12 18.61 -1.68 -23.10
CA GLU A 12 18.46 -0.25 -22.79
C GLU A 12 19.70 0.30 -22.09
N LEU A 13 20.32 -0.43 -21.18
CA LEU A 13 21.57 -0.02 -20.53
C LEU A 13 22.73 0.14 -21.54
N ALA A 14 22.82 -0.77 -22.51
CA ALA A 14 23.84 -0.65 -23.57
C ALA A 14 23.65 0.57 -24.47
N LYS A 15 22.45 1.14 -24.57
CA LYS A 15 22.20 2.40 -25.31
C LYS A 15 22.66 3.65 -24.56
N VAL A 16 22.68 3.59 -23.24
CA VAL A 16 22.99 4.74 -22.37
C VAL A 16 24.46 4.82 -22.02
N GLY A 17 25.16 3.69 -22.00
CA GLY A 17 26.55 3.58 -21.60
C GLY A 17 27.50 3.21 -22.75
N PRO A 18 28.81 3.23 -22.51
CA PRO A 18 29.84 2.88 -23.51
C PRO A 18 29.98 1.37 -23.73
N LEU A 19 29.33 0.51 -22.91
CA LEU A 19 29.47 -0.93 -22.95
C LEU A 19 28.43 -1.58 -23.86
N GLN A 20 28.84 -2.59 -24.60
CA GLN A 20 27.91 -3.45 -25.36
C GLN A 20 27.16 -4.39 -24.41
N GLU A 21 26.00 -4.94 -24.84
CA GLU A 21 25.15 -5.85 -24.03
C GLU A 21 25.95 -7.02 -23.41
N LYS A 22 26.89 -7.58 -24.16
CA LYS A 22 27.76 -8.70 -23.72
C LYS A 22 28.82 -8.32 -22.69
N GLU A 23 29.16 -7.02 -22.61
CA GLU A 23 30.15 -6.47 -21.70
C GLU A 23 29.52 -5.99 -20.38
N LEU A 24 28.19 -5.89 -20.35
CA LEU A 24 27.47 -5.51 -19.14
C LEU A 24 27.62 -6.59 -18.06
N PRO A 25 27.80 -6.18 -16.79
CA PRO A 25 27.85 -7.12 -15.67
C PRO A 25 26.55 -7.89 -15.52
N SER A 26 26.59 -8.96 -14.75
CA SER A 26 25.40 -9.72 -14.40
C SER A 26 24.37 -8.83 -13.68
N LEU A 27 23.12 -8.85 -14.15
CA LEU A 27 22.04 -8.21 -13.44
C LEU A 27 21.50 -9.14 -12.36
N PHE A 28 21.42 -8.62 -11.14
CA PHE A 28 20.81 -9.27 -9.99
C PHE A 28 19.49 -8.58 -9.68
N PHE A 29 18.50 -9.37 -9.29
CA PHE A 29 17.18 -8.90 -8.90
C PHE A 29 16.91 -9.37 -7.49
N THR A 30 16.25 -8.55 -6.72
CA THR A 30 15.77 -8.89 -5.38
C THR A 30 14.26 -8.73 -5.32
N GLU A 31 13.62 -9.34 -4.34
CA GLU A 31 12.21 -9.16 -4.08
C GLU A 31 11.89 -7.70 -3.74
N HIS A 32 10.70 -7.25 -4.11
CA HIS A 32 10.25 -5.86 -3.95
C HIS A 32 10.34 -5.38 -2.50
N HIS A 33 9.73 -6.11 -1.56
CA HIS A 33 9.76 -5.74 -0.15
C HIS A 33 11.14 -5.91 0.49
N HIS A 34 11.97 -6.82 -0.02
CA HIS A 34 13.37 -6.88 0.40
C HIS A 34 14.13 -5.60 0.01
N SER A 35 13.88 -5.08 -1.19
CA SER A 35 14.47 -3.82 -1.64
C SER A 35 14.01 -2.63 -0.78
N HIS A 36 12.72 -2.58 -0.42
CA HIS A 36 12.18 -1.56 0.50
C HIS A 36 12.85 -1.65 1.87
N ALA A 37 12.91 -2.84 2.47
CA ALA A 37 13.54 -3.04 3.77
C ALA A 37 15.02 -2.66 3.76
N ALA A 38 15.75 -3.04 2.71
CA ALA A 38 17.17 -2.71 2.53
C ALA A 38 17.39 -1.20 2.39
N SER A 39 16.54 -0.51 1.63
CA SER A 39 16.63 0.94 1.43
C SER A 39 16.36 1.76 2.69
N ALA A 40 15.60 1.19 3.63
CA ALA A 40 15.33 1.83 4.92
C ALA A 40 16.39 1.48 5.96
N PHE A 41 16.78 0.20 6.07
CA PHE A 41 17.64 -0.27 7.14
C PHE A 41 19.11 0.12 6.95
N TYR A 42 19.69 -0.16 5.78
CA TYR A 42 21.15 0.03 5.59
C TYR A 42 21.62 1.49 5.67
N PRO A 43 20.90 2.51 5.23
CA PRO A 43 21.32 3.90 5.46
C PRO A 43 20.93 4.44 6.84
N SER A 44 20.19 3.67 7.65
CA SER A 44 19.79 4.09 8.99
C SER A 44 20.95 4.03 9.98
N PRO A 45 20.89 4.76 11.11
CA PRO A 45 21.92 4.70 12.15
C PRO A 45 21.82 3.44 13.03
N PHE A 46 20.83 2.57 12.82
CA PHE A 46 20.57 1.43 13.70
C PHE A 46 21.39 0.20 13.30
N GLN A 47 22.05 -0.43 14.27
CA GLN A 47 22.72 -1.72 14.07
C GLN A 47 21.73 -2.90 14.12
N LYS A 48 20.60 -2.71 14.79
CA LYS A 48 19.50 -3.67 14.86
C LYS A 48 18.18 -2.91 14.85
N ALA A 49 17.28 -3.32 13.97
CA ALA A 49 15.93 -2.73 13.89
C ALA A 49 14.94 -3.67 13.21
N ALA A 50 13.68 -3.56 13.60
CA ALA A 50 12.57 -4.07 12.80
C ALA A 50 12.22 -3.07 11.70
N VAL A 51 11.90 -3.58 10.51
CA VAL A 51 11.49 -2.77 9.35
C VAL A 51 10.11 -3.22 8.92
N LEU A 52 9.12 -2.33 9.02
CA LEU A 52 7.77 -2.55 8.51
C LEU A 52 7.67 -1.95 7.11
N CYS A 53 7.39 -2.79 6.11
CA CYS A 53 7.10 -2.38 4.74
C CYS A 53 5.59 -2.45 4.50
N LEU A 54 5.01 -1.36 4.01
CA LEU A 54 3.60 -1.25 3.63
C LEU A 54 3.51 -0.72 2.20
N ASP A 55 2.78 -1.45 1.34
CA ASP A 55 2.66 -1.13 -0.08
C ASP A 55 1.22 -1.33 -0.57
N GLY A 56 0.93 -0.89 -1.78
CA GLY A 56 -0.27 -1.30 -2.50
C GLY A 56 -0.18 -2.78 -2.83
N VAL A 57 0.76 -3.13 -3.69
CA VAL A 57 1.12 -4.51 -4.03
C VAL A 57 2.56 -4.51 -4.57
N GLY A 58 3.48 -5.14 -3.85
CA GLY A 58 4.84 -5.41 -4.31
C GLY A 58 4.97 -6.87 -4.70
N GLU A 59 4.91 -7.22 -5.97
CA GLU A 59 4.83 -8.59 -6.48
C GLU A 59 3.61 -9.36 -5.90
N TRP A 60 3.71 -9.95 -4.70
CA TRP A 60 2.60 -10.55 -3.95
C TRP A 60 2.40 -9.93 -2.57
N ALA A 61 3.47 -9.57 -1.89
CA ALA A 61 3.42 -8.98 -0.57
C ALA A 61 2.78 -7.59 -0.62
N THR A 62 1.91 -7.30 0.35
CA THR A 62 1.27 -5.99 0.56
C THR A 62 1.75 -5.33 1.84
N SER A 63 2.15 -6.16 2.81
CA SER A 63 2.82 -5.74 4.05
C SER A 63 3.84 -6.79 4.43
N SER A 64 4.98 -6.39 4.98
CA SER A 64 5.97 -7.34 5.50
C SER A 64 6.79 -6.73 6.62
N VAL A 65 7.27 -7.58 7.52
CA VAL A 65 8.20 -7.21 8.59
C VAL A 65 9.51 -7.94 8.41
N TRP A 66 10.59 -7.20 8.58
CA TRP A 66 11.96 -7.67 8.47
C TRP A 66 12.73 -7.33 9.73
N LEU A 67 13.61 -8.21 10.17
CA LEU A 67 14.60 -7.93 11.19
C LEU A 67 15.94 -7.65 10.53
N GLY A 68 16.42 -6.41 10.68
CA GLY A 68 17.76 -6.00 10.28
C GLY A 68 18.73 -6.12 11.44
N GLU A 69 19.89 -6.75 11.22
CA GLU A 69 21.00 -6.82 12.19
C GLU A 69 22.35 -6.85 11.46
N GLY A 70 23.18 -5.83 11.66
CA GLY A 70 24.44 -5.66 10.96
C GLY A 70 24.23 -5.56 9.45
N ASN A 71 24.69 -6.56 8.70
CA ASN A 71 24.55 -6.63 7.24
C ASN A 71 23.48 -7.63 6.77
N LYS A 72 22.61 -8.09 7.66
CA LYS A 72 21.57 -9.09 7.35
C LYS A 72 20.20 -8.49 7.49
N LEU A 73 19.30 -8.90 6.60
CA LEU A 73 17.85 -8.66 6.65
C LEU A 73 17.14 -10.01 6.59
N VAL A 74 16.35 -10.31 7.62
CA VAL A 74 15.63 -11.58 7.73
C VAL A 74 14.13 -11.31 7.75
N PRO A 75 13.35 -11.86 6.79
CA PRO A 75 11.91 -11.71 6.79
C PRO A 75 11.31 -12.45 8.01
N GLN A 76 10.34 -11.80 8.67
CA GLN A 76 9.64 -12.35 9.83
C GLN A 76 8.26 -12.84 9.43
N TRP A 77 7.43 -11.96 8.85
CA TRP A 77 6.11 -12.28 8.35
C TRP A 77 5.71 -11.35 7.21
N GLN A 78 4.67 -11.74 6.49
CA GLN A 78 4.08 -10.92 5.43
C GLN A 78 2.57 -11.16 5.29
N MET A 79 1.91 -10.14 4.79
CA MET A 79 0.54 -10.22 4.27
C MET A 79 0.59 -10.12 2.74
N ASN A 80 -0.32 -10.82 2.09
CA ASN A 80 -0.35 -10.93 0.64
C ASN A 80 -1.61 -10.32 0.04
N PHE A 81 -1.52 -9.98 -1.23
CA PHE A 81 -2.67 -9.64 -2.06
C PHE A 81 -3.79 -10.70 -1.91
N PRO A 82 -5.07 -10.32 -1.82
CA PRO A 82 -5.61 -8.96 -2.05
C PRO A 82 -5.71 -8.08 -0.78
N HIS A 83 -5.27 -8.56 0.38
CA HIS A 83 -5.39 -7.87 1.65
C HIS A 83 -4.28 -6.83 1.80
N SER A 84 -4.58 -5.59 1.44
CA SER A 84 -3.62 -4.49 1.37
C SER A 84 -4.17 -3.22 2.01
N LEU A 85 -3.40 -2.63 2.92
CA LEU A 85 -3.71 -1.33 3.51
C LEU A 85 -3.59 -0.21 2.46
N GLY A 86 -2.58 -0.29 1.60
CA GLY A 86 -2.39 0.66 0.51
C GLY A 86 -3.55 0.62 -0.50
N LEU A 87 -4.00 -0.58 -0.92
CA LEU A 87 -5.16 -0.70 -1.82
C LEU A 87 -6.47 -0.29 -1.15
N LEU A 88 -6.63 -0.52 0.16
CA LEU A 88 -7.77 0.01 0.92
C LEU A 88 -7.77 1.55 0.86
N TYR A 89 -6.64 2.19 1.15
CA TYR A 89 -6.51 3.65 1.07
C TYR A 89 -6.77 4.16 -0.36
N SER A 90 -6.23 3.49 -1.37
CA SER A 90 -6.46 3.79 -2.78
C SER A 90 -7.93 3.61 -3.21
N ALA A 91 -8.66 2.68 -2.61
CA ALA A 91 -10.09 2.52 -2.85
C ALA A 91 -10.88 3.76 -2.38
N PHE A 92 -10.54 4.33 -1.22
CA PHE A 92 -11.12 5.59 -0.75
C PHE A 92 -10.66 6.79 -1.59
N THR A 93 -9.40 6.81 -2.02
CA THR A 93 -8.87 7.80 -2.97
C THR A 93 -9.72 7.82 -4.26
N TYR A 94 -9.95 6.64 -4.83
CA TYR A 94 -10.80 6.47 -6.01
C TYR A 94 -12.25 6.91 -5.76
N TYR A 95 -12.84 6.49 -4.63
CA TYR A 95 -14.22 6.81 -4.29
C TYR A 95 -14.42 8.32 -4.05
N ALA A 96 -13.45 8.99 -3.43
CA ALA A 96 -13.42 10.44 -3.29
C ALA A 96 -13.14 11.19 -4.60
N GLY A 97 -13.02 10.48 -5.74
CA GLY A 97 -12.88 11.07 -7.07
C GLY A 97 -11.48 11.53 -7.43
N PHE A 98 -10.46 11.08 -6.69
CA PHE A 98 -9.06 11.34 -7.00
C PHE A 98 -8.46 10.20 -7.84
N LYS A 99 -7.35 10.50 -8.53
CA LYS A 99 -6.64 9.52 -9.35
C LYS A 99 -5.77 8.63 -8.46
N VAL A 100 -5.98 7.32 -8.53
CA VAL A 100 -5.16 6.32 -7.83
C VAL A 100 -3.70 6.39 -8.30
N ASN A 101 -2.77 6.09 -7.39
CA ASN A 101 -1.31 6.19 -7.54
C ASN A 101 -0.75 7.63 -7.68
N SER A 102 -1.60 8.63 -7.53
CA SER A 102 -1.16 10.03 -7.56
C SER A 102 -2.10 10.97 -6.80
N GLY A 103 -3.13 10.47 -6.17
CA GLY A 103 -4.13 11.27 -5.46
C GLY A 103 -4.27 10.93 -3.99
N GLU A 104 -3.56 9.92 -3.50
CA GLU A 104 -3.58 9.50 -2.11
C GLU A 104 -3.15 10.65 -1.16
N TYR A 105 -2.15 11.42 -1.55
CA TYR A 105 -1.73 12.60 -0.77
C TYR A 105 -2.80 13.70 -0.73
N LYS A 106 -3.66 13.82 -1.78
CA LYS A 106 -4.79 14.76 -1.78
C LYS A 106 -5.86 14.32 -0.79
N LEU A 107 -6.15 13.01 -0.74
CA LEU A 107 -7.07 12.45 0.25
C LEU A 107 -6.52 12.66 1.67
N MET A 108 -5.23 12.38 1.89
CA MET A 108 -4.56 12.64 3.16
C MET A 108 -4.64 14.13 3.57
N GLY A 109 -4.36 15.05 2.64
CA GLY A 109 -4.46 16.48 2.87
C GLY A 109 -5.90 16.97 3.14
N LEU A 110 -6.91 16.21 2.73
CA LEU A 110 -8.33 16.50 2.97
C LEU A 110 -8.77 16.06 4.39
N ALA A 111 -8.12 15.05 4.97
CA ALA A 111 -8.50 14.46 6.25
C ALA A 111 -8.65 15.46 7.42
N PRO A 112 -7.81 16.50 7.59
CA PRO A 112 -7.96 17.47 8.67
C PRO A 112 -9.28 18.27 8.66
N TYR A 113 -9.98 18.30 7.53
CA TYR A 113 -11.23 19.06 7.36
C TYR A 113 -12.50 18.22 7.62
N GLY A 114 -12.34 16.90 7.87
CA GLY A 114 -13.44 15.98 8.09
C GLY A 114 -13.64 15.57 9.53
N GLU A 115 -14.73 14.83 9.76
CA GLU A 115 -15.10 14.21 11.02
C GLU A 115 -14.93 12.68 10.96
N LEU A 116 -14.81 12.02 12.13
CA LEU A 116 -14.65 10.56 12.27
C LEU A 116 -15.99 9.81 12.08
N LYS A 117 -16.70 10.10 11.02
CA LYS A 117 -18.10 9.65 10.82
C LYS A 117 -18.20 8.18 10.36
N TYR A 118 -17.20 7.69 9.64
CA TYR A 118 -17.27 6.39 8.96
C TYR A 118 -16.31 5.35 9.54
N VAL A 119 -15.63 5.61 10.67
CA VAL A 119 -14.62 4.70 11.24
C VAL A 119 -15.23 3.34 11.57
N ASP A 120 -16.30 3.32 12.37
CA ASP A 120 -16.97 2.07 12.76
C ASP A 120 -17.55 1.36 11.52
N LEU A 121 -18.12 2.12 10.58
CA LEU A 121 -18.67 1.56 9.35
C LEU A 121 -17.59 0.85 8.51
N ILE A 122 -16.38 1.39 8.48
CA ILE A 122 -15.23 0.79 7.80
C ILE A 122 -14.80 -0.50 8.52
N PHE A 123 -14.62 -0.47 9.83
CA PHE A 123 -14.22 -1.65 10.62
C PHE A 123 -15.27 -2.76 10.57
N ASP A 124 -16.55 -2.42 10.68
CA ASP A 124 -17.63 -3.42 10.76
C ASP A 124 -17.91 -4.10 9.42
N ASN A 125 -17.58 -3.46 8.28
CA ASN A 125 -17.97 -3.94 6.96
C ASN A 125 -16.83 -4.25 6.01
N LEU A 126 -15.73 -3.50 6.04
CA LEU A 126 -14.71 -3.59 4.99
C LEU A 126 -13.53 -4.46 5.36
N LEU A 127 -13.28 -4.69 6.64
CA LEU A 127 -12.13 -5.47 7.08
C LEU A 127 -12.35 -6.16 8.43
N ASP A 128 -11.72 -7.31 8.58
CA ASP A 128 -11.59 -8.04 9.84
C ASP A 128 -10.17 -7.78 10.40
N LEU A 129 -10.06 -6.91 11.41
CA LEU A 129 -8.81 -6.51 12.04
C LEU A 129 -8.52 -7.38 13.27
N LYS A 130 -7.35 -8.01 13.31
CA LYS A 130 -6.90 -8.83 14.44
C LYS A 130 -6.16 -7.99 15.50
N ALA A 131 -5.97 -8.57 16.66
CA ALA A 131 -5.31 -7.90 17.79
C ALA A 131 -3.84 -7.52 17.49
N ASP A 132 -3.17 -8.30 16.65
CA ASP A 132 -1.79 -8.12 16.22
C ASP A 132 -1.63 -7.07 15.10
N GLY A 133 -2.73 -6.54 14.58
CA GLY A 133 -2.73 -5.58 13.48
C GLY A 133 -2.85 -6.23 12.09
N THR A 134 -2.78 -7.55 11.98
CA THR A 134 -3.11 -8.23 10.72
C THR A 134 -4.60 -8.09 10.42
N PHE A 135 -4.96 -8.09 9.14
CA PHE A 135 -6.35 -7.91 8.73
C PHE A 135 -6.68 -8.65 7.44
N ARG A 136 -7.97 -8.83 7.22
CA ARG A 136 -8.52 -9.29 5.94
C ARG A 136 -9.57 -8.32 5.45
N LEU A 137 -9.48 -7.92 4.18
CA LEU A 137 -10.52 -7.13 3.52
C LEU A 137 -11.70 -8.03 3.11
N ASP A 138 -12.94 -7.55 3.29
CA ASP A 138 -14.10 -8.15 2.64
C ASP A 138 -14.11 -7.75 1.15
N MET A 139 -13.58 -8.66 0.32
CA MET A 139 -13.42 -8.42 -1.11
C MET A 139 -14.75 -8.24 -1.86
N SER A 140 -15.90 -8.50 -1.23
CA SER A 140 -17.20 -8.26 -1.85
C SER A 140 -17.52 -6.77 -2.09
N TYR A 141 -16.77 -5.85 -1.48
CA TYR A 141 -16.87 -4.40 -1.66
C TYR A 141 -15.92 -3.84 -2.72
N PHE A 142 -14.93 -4.61 -3.16
CA PHE A 142 -13.83 -4.15 -3.99
C PHE A 142 -13.79 -4.85 -5.34
N ASN A 143 -13.35 -4.13 -6.36
CA ASN A 143 -13.19 -4.65 -7.72
C ASN A 143 -11.72 -4.73 -8.16
N PHE A 144 -10.78 -4.20 -7.40
CA PHE A 144 -9.39 -4.07 -7.84
C PHE A 144 -8.69 -5.41 -8.09
N ALA A 145 -9.22 -6.52 -7.56
CA ALA A 145 -8.64 -7.84 -7.79
C ALA A 145 -8.92 -8.39 -9.21
N THR A 146 -10.05 -8.04 -9.80
CA THR A 146 -10.53 -8.65 -11.06
C THR A 146 -11.11 -7.65 -12.05
N GLY A 147 -11.32 -6.39 -11.65
CA GLY A 147 -11.98 -5.36 -12.43
C GLY A 147 -11.09 -4.16 -12.76
N LEU A 148 -11.69 -3.19 -13.44
CA LEU A 148 -11.04 -1.93 -13.84
C LEU A 148 -11.36 -0.76 -12.89
N THR A 149 -12.08 -1.01 -11.81
CA THR A 149 -12.45 -0.03 -10.78
C THR A 149 -11.95 -0.50 -9.42
N MET A 150 -11.77 0.43 -8.46
CA MET A 150 -11.33 0.06 -7.11
C MET A 150 -12.50 -0.47 -6.27
N THR A 151 -13.68 0.13 -6.43
CA THR A 151 -14.89 -0.16 -5.64
C THR A 151 -16.05 -0.57 -6.54
N ASN A 152 -17.14 -1.11 -5.95
CA ASN A 152 -18.32 -1.54 -6.63
C ASN A 152 -19.59 -0.94 -6.02
N SER A 153 -20.77 -1.33 -6.53
CA SER A 153 -22.07 -0.82 -6.06
C SER A 153 -22.40 -1.17 -4.61
N LYS A 154 -21.79 -2.22 -4.03
CA LYS A 154 -21.96 -2.56 -2.60
C LYS A 154 -21.25 -1.50 -1.74
N PHE A 155 -20.06 -1.08 -2.15
CA PHE A 155 -19.30 0.02 -1.53
C PHE A 155 -20.09 1.35 -1.65
N ASP A 156 -20.65 1.64 -2.84
CA ASP A 156 -21.44 2.83 -3.06
C ASP A 156 -22.66 2.89 -2.11
N ARG A 157 -23.38 1.78 -1.94
CA ARG A 157 -24.51 1.70 -1.01
C ARG A 157 -24.10 1.88 0.44
N LEU A 158 -22.93 1.32 0.84
CA LEU A 158 -22.43 1.44 2.21
C LEU A 158 -22.20 2.90 2.59
N PHE A 159 -21.64 3.70 1.68
CA PHE A 159 -21.34 5.11 1.90
C PHE A 159 -22.39 6.09 1.35
N GLY A 160 -23.60 5.60 1.03
CA GLY A 160 -24.75 6.45 0.69
C GLY A 160 -24.64 7.18 -0.64
N GLY A 161 -24.16 6.51 -1.69
CA GLY A 161 -24.16 7.02 -3.07
C GLY A 161 -22.92 6.66 -3.88
N SER A 162 -22.95 6.97 -5.16
CA SER A 162 -21.84 6.72 -6.07
C SER A 162 -20.60 7.53 -5.71
N ARG A 163 -19.45 7.08 -6.18
CA ARG A 163 -18.19 7.82 -6.07
C ARG A 163 -18.34 9.25 -6.63
N ARG A 164 -17.60 10.19 -6.05
CA ARG A 164 -17.52 11.56 -6.57
C ARG A 164 -16.93 11.55 -7.99
N LYS A 165 -17.51 12.34 -8.89
CA LYS A 165 -16.92 12.56 -10.23
C LYS A 165 -15.61 13.35 -10.07
N ALA A 166 -14.58 12.97 -10.84
CA ALA A 166 -13.35 13.73 -10.89
C ALA A 166 -13.63 15.22 -11.21
N GLU A 167 -12.86 16.10 -10.58
CA GLU A 167 -12.95 17.57 -10.72
C GLU A 167 -14.31 18.20 -10.33
N SER A 168 -15.26 17.43 -9.79
CA SER A 168 -16.45 18.04 -9.18
C SER A 168 -16.15 18.64 -7.80
N GLU A 169 -17.07 19.41 -7.26
CA GLU A 169 -16.95 20.00 -5.92
C GLU A 169 -16.72 18.93 -4.84
N ILE A 170 -15.81 19.23 -3.91
CA ILE A 170 -15.54 18.41 -2.72
C ILE A 170 -16.53 18.83 -1.64
N THR A 171 -17.27 17.86 -1.09
CA THR A 171 -18.26 18.11 -0.05
C THR A 171 -17.76 17.62 1.31
N GLN A 172 -18.53 17.91 2.36
CA GLN A 172 -18.22 17.39 3.71
C GLN A 172 -18.12 15.86 3.73
N LYS A 173 -18.86 15.17 2.87
CA LYS A 173 -18.80 13.71 2.77
C LYS A 173 -17.39 13.21 2.42
N GLU A 174 -16.73 13.81 1.43
CA GLU A 174 -15.37 13.43 1.03
C GLU A 174 -14.34 13.76 2.14
N MET A 175 -14.54 14.86 2.86
CA MET A 175 -13.72 15.23 4.02
C MET A 175 -13.86 14.20 5.15
N ASP A 176 -15.10 13.80 5.49
CA ASP A 176 -15.38 12.81 6.53
C ASP A 176 -14.85 11.41 6.15
N LEU A 177 -14.97 11.02 4.87
CA LEU A 177 -14.37 9.79 4.35
C LEU A 177 -12.84 9.81 4.48
N ALA A 178 -12.21 10.91 4.10
CA ALA A 178 -10.78 11.11 4.21
C ALA A 178 -10.30 11.00 5.66
N ARG A 179 -10.98 11.70 6.58
CA ARG A 179 -10.67 11.65 8.03
C ARG A 179 -10.84 10.25 8.60
N SER A 180 -11.90 9.56 8.20
CA SER A 180 -12.20 8.22 8.71
C SER A 180 -11.20 7.17 8.23
N ILE A 181 -10.86 7.15 6.93
CA ILE A 181 -9.85 6.19 6.42
C ILE A 181 -8.45 6.51 6.96
N GLN A 182 -8.11 7.78 7.14
CA GLN A 182 -6.86 8.17 7.79
C GLN A 182 -6.77 7.58 9.19
N LYS A 183 -7.83 7.71 10.00
CA LYS A 183 -7.90 7.15 11.36
C LYS A 183 -7.77 5.63 11.37
N VAL A 184 -8.50 4.94 10.48
CA VAL A 184 -8.42 3.48 10.33
C VAL A 184 -6.99 3.04 9.97
N THR A 185 -6.35 3.74 9.04
CA THR A 185 -4.97 3.47 8.65
C THR A 185 -4.01 3.62 9.82
N GLU A 186 -4.13 4.70 10.59
CA GLU A 186 -3.33 4.95 11.79
C GLU A 186 -3.51 3.84 12.83
N GLU A 187 -4.73 3.41 13.09
CA GLU A 187 -5.01 2.34 14.07
C GLU A 187 -4.41 1.00 13.66
N ILE A 188 -4.52 0.64 12.39
CA ILE A 188 -3.93 -0.60 11.87
C ILE A 188 -2.40 -0.57 12.02
N ILE A 189 -1.76 0.53 11.57
CA ILE A 189 -0.30 0.68 11.64
C ILE A 189 0.17 0.66 13.11
N LEU A 190 -0.50 1.37 14.00
CA LEU A 190 -0.15 1.39 15.42
C LEU A 190 -0.27 0.02 16.08
N LYS A 191 -1.28 -0.78 15.73
CA LYS A 191 -1.39 -2.18 16.19
C LYS A 191 -0.23 -3.03 15.68
N MET A 192 0.09 -2.97 14.38
CA MET A 192 1.22 -3.68 13.80
C MET A 192 2.53 -3.31 14.50
N VAL A 193 2.84 -2.02 14.61
CA VAL A 193 4.08 -1.55 15.27
C VAL A 193 4.13 -1.96 16.73
N THR A 194 2.99 -1.91 17.45
CA THR A 194 2.93 -2.35 18.84
C THR A 194 3.21 -3.85 18.99
N THR A 195 2.72 -4.67 18.07
CA THR A 195 3.01 -6.11 18.05
C THR A 195 4.48 -6.35 17.75
N ILE A 196 5.02 -5.74 16.71
CA ILE A 196 6.43 -5.85 16.33
C ILE A 196 7.37 -5.44 17.48
N HIS A 197 6.99 -4.42 18.25
CA HIS A 197 7.80 -3.95 19.38
C HIS A 197 7.82 -4.94 20.56
N LYS A 198 6.80 -5.79 20.69
CA LYS A 198 6.68 -6.78 21.78
C LYS A 198 7.38 -8.10 21.46
N GLU A 199 7.60 -8.40 20.20
CA GLU A 199 8.29 -9.59 19.71
C GLU A 199 9.81 -9.39 19.60
#